data_c7eed8c81d827d2ca3322166709b86ac
#
_entry.id   c7eed8c81d827d2ca3322166709b86ac
#
_cell.length_a   1.000
_cell.length_b   1.000
_cell.length_c   1.000
_cell.angle_alpha   90.00
_cell.angle_beta   90.00
_cell.angle_gamma   90.00
#
_symmetry.space_group_name_H-M   'P 1'
#
loop_
_entity.id
_entity.type
_entity.pdbx_description
1 polymer ?
#
loop_
_entity_poly.entity_id
_entity_poly.type
_entity_poly.pdbx_seq_one_letter_code
_entity_poly.pdbx_strand_id
1 'polypeptide(L)'
;PTNSTGILSSLVLCPGFMNFESTLQNWGPFLSAHGIVTMTIGPNYLTDSPAQRKDALLDAVITLKAEQTRQGSPLFNILDTNQVAVGGFSMGGGGAQLAAASDSSIKAVIALYPFLLNAMEEDLDHSSPLLVISGELDFIAAPSLHANIHYAATPESTPKQRYEVNN
;
A
#
# COMPACT_ATOMS: atom_id res chain seq x y z
N PRO A 1 -18.82 1.80 -5.74
CA PRO A 1 -19.97 2.60 -5.27
C PRO A 1 -20.85 2.98 -6.46
N THR A 2 -22.02 2.37 -6.56
CA THR A 2 -22.91 2.55 -7.72
C THR A 2 -23.65 3.89 -7.75
N ASN A 3 -23.46 4.76 -6.76
CA ASN A 3 -24.18 6.04 -6.62
C ASN A 3 -23.28 7.22 -6.12
N SER A 4 -21.95 7.15 -6.27
CA SER A 4 -21.13 8.32 -5.94
C SER A 4 -21.19 9.32 -7.11
N THR A 5 -21.63 10.54 -6.81
CA THR A 5 -21.60 11.67 -7.74
C THR A 5 -20.28 12.45 -7.65
N GLY A 6 -19.30 11.95 -6.89
CA GLY A 6 -18.01 12.60 -6.63
C GLY A 6 -16.82 11.86 -7.26
N ILE A 7 -15.71 12.56 -7.35
CA ILE A 7 -14.41 12.01 -7.71
C ILE A 7 -13.88 11.20 -6.50
N LEU A 8 -13.40 9.96 -6.75
CA LEU A 8 -13.06 8.98 -5.72
C LEU A 8 -11.55 8.86 -5.54
N SER A 9 -11.12 8.78 -4.30
CA SER A 9 -9.76 8.36 -3.93
C SER A 9 -9.56 6.88 -4.24
N SER A 10 -8.32 6.45 -4.34
CA SER A 10 -8.00 5.06 -4.66
C SER A 10 -6.84 4.50 -3.82
N LEU A 11 -6.81 3.17 -3.72
CA LEU A 11 -5.78 2.41 -3.01
C LEU A 11 -5.34 1.22 -3.86
N VAL A 12 -4.03 1.09 -4.07
CA VAL A 12 -3.42 -0.11 -4.69
C VAL A 12 -2.82 -0.98 -3.60
N LEU A 13 -3.14 -2.28 -3.60
CA LEU A 13 -2.70 -3.25 -2.60
C LEU A 13 -1.87 -4.38 -3.22
N CYS A 14 -0.70 -4.65 -2.63
CA CYS A 14 0.19 -5.75 -3.01
C CYS A 14 0.32 -6.78 -1.89
N PRO A 15 0.22 -8.09 -2.18
CA PRO A 15 0.32 -9.15 -1.19
C PRO A 15 1.77 -9.44 -0.74
N GLY A 16 1.93 -10.39 0.18
CA GLY A 16 3.20 -10.86 0.70
C GLY A 16 3.83 -12.00 -0.10
N PHE A 17 4.90 -12.59 0.49
CA PHE A 17 5.61 -13.74 -0.06
C PHE A 17 4.66 -14.94 -0.26
N MET A 18 4.75 -15.59 -1.42
CA MET A 18 3.91 -16.74 -1.81
C MET A 18 2.40 -16.48 -1.78
N ASN A 19 1.98 -15.21 -1.80
CA ASN A 19 0.58 -14.82 -1.84
C ASN A 19 0.17 -14.25 -3.19
N PHE A 20 -1.08 -14.49 -3.56
CA PHE A 20 -1.76 -13.93 -4.73
C PHE A 20 -2.54 -12.67 -4.36
N GLU A 21 -2.97 -11.89 -5.35
CA GLU A 21 -3.84 -10.71 -5.19
C GLU A 21 -5.13 -11.03 -4.42
N SER A 22 -5.64 -12.26 -4.55
CA SER A 22 -6.85 -12.72 -3.85
C SER A 22 -6.74 -12.69 -2.33
N THR A 23 -5.53 -12.73 -1.78
CA THR A 23 -5.30 -12.60 -0.33
C THR A 23 -5.84 -11.28 0.23
N LEU A 24 -5.84 -10.21 -0.58
CA LEU A 24 -6.25 -8.87 -0.17
C LEU A 24 -7.58 -8.43 -0.80
N GLN A 25 -8.23 -9.27 -1.62
CA GLN A 25 -9.44 -8.88 -2.36
C GLN A 25 -10.61 -8.46 -1.47
N ASN A 26 -10.69 -8.97 -0.24
CA ASN A 26 -11.77 -8.63 0.71
C ASN A 26 -11.72 -7.15 1.17
N TRP A 27 -10.59 -6.47 0.99
CA TRP A 27 -10.49 -5.03 1.23
C TRP A 27 -11.33 -4.23 0.23
N GLY A 28 -11.53 -4.75 -0.99
CA GLY A 28 -12.30 -4.08 -2.03
C GLY A 28 -13.73 -3.73 -1.62
N PRO A 29 -14.59 -4.71 -1.24
CA PRO A 29 -15.94 -4.43 -0.78
C PRO A 29 -16.01 -3.50 0.43
N PHE A 30 -15.12 -3.69 1.41
CA PHE A 30 -15.05 -2.85 2.60
C PHE A 30 -14.74 -1.39 2.25
N LEU A 31 -13.66 -1.14 1.49
CA LEU A 31 -13.23 0.21 1.15
C LEU A 31 -14.17 0.88 0.13
N SER A 32 -14.77 0.12 -0.77
CA SER A 32 -15.74 0.68 -1.72
C SER A 32 -17.00 1.21 -1.03
N ALA A 33 -17.41 0.63 0.09
CA ALA A 33 -18.48 1.16 0.93
C ALA A 33 -18.15 2.55 1.52
N HIS A 34 -16.85 2.87 1.60
CA HIS A 34 -16.33 4.16 2.08
C HIS A 34 -15.91 5.10 0.93
N GLY A 35 -16.27 4.79 -0.31
CA GLY A 35 -15.96 5.63 -1.46
C GLY A 35 -14.52 5.54 -1.98
N ILE A 36 -13.79 4.47 -1.63
CA ILE A 36 -12.40 4.26 -2.07
C ILE A 36 -12.37 3.16 -3.13
N VAL A 37 -11.84 3.47 -4.30
CA VAL A 37 -11.58 2.48 -5.35
C VAL A 37 -10.35 1.67 -4.95
N THR A 38 -10.47 0.34 -4.94
CA THR A 38 -9.38 -0.55 -4.55
C THR A 38 -8.94 -1.41 -5.72
N MET A 39 -7.64 -1.42 -5.98
CA MET A 39 -6.98 -2.29 -6.93
C MET A 39 -6.06 -3.26 -6.17
N THR A 40 -6.28 -4.55 -6.28
CA THR A 40 -5.34 -5.56 -5.79
C THR A 40 -4.50 -6.07 -6.95
N ILE A 41 -3.20 -6.17 -6.75
CA ILE A 41 -2.26 -6.65 -7.76
C ILE A 41 -1.58 -7.94 -7.29
N GLY A 42 -1.26 -8.83 -8.22
CA GLY A 42 -0.35 -9.94 -8.00
C GLY A 42 1.10 -9.52 -8.21
N PRO A 43 2.06 -10.21 -7.57
CA PRO A 43 3.47 -10.08 -7.94
C PRO A 43 3.72 -10.75 -9.29
N ASN A 44 4.80 -10.39 -9.98
CA ASN A 44 5.23 -11.09 -11.19
C ASN A 44 5.67 -12.53 -10.88
N TYR A 45 6.37 -12.70 -9.76
CA TYR A 45 6.70 -13.99 -9.18
C TYR A 45 6.31 -13.99 -7.70
N LEU A 46 5.81 -15.13 -7.21
CA LEU A 46 5.38 -15.24 -5.80
C LEU A 46 6.51 -14.97 -4.79
N THR A 47 7.76 -15.10 -5.24
CA THR A 47 8.99 -14.86 -4.48
C THR A 47 9.57 -13.46 -4.63
N ASP A 48 8.90 -12.55 -5.34
CA ASP A 48 9.37 -11.19 -5.54
C ASP A 48 9.71 -10.52 -4.20
N SER A 49 10.84 -9.83 -4.19
CA SER A 49 11.32 -9.04 -3.06
C SER A 49 10.45 -7.80 -2.81
N PRO A 50 10.56 -7.13 -1.66
CA PRO A 50 9.91 -5.83 -1.44
C PRO A 50 10.23 -4.79 -2.51
N ALA A 51 11.47 -4.76 -3.02
CA ALA A 51 11.88 -3.84 -4.09
C ALA A 51 11.14 -4.11 -5.41
N GLN A 52 10.99 -5.39 -5.82
CA GLN A 52 10.22 -5.76 -7.00
C GLN A 52 8.72 -5.47 -6.83
N ARG A 53 8.18 -5.65 -5.60
CA ARG A 53 6.80 -5.28 -5.28
C ARG A 53 6.58 -3.77 -5.28
N LYS A 54 7.58 -2.99 -4.89
CA LYS A 54 7.60 -1.53 -5.07
C LYS A 54 7.41 -1.17 -6.55
N ASP A 55 8.19 -1.78 -7.44
CA ASP A 55 8.10 -1.50 -8.88
C ASP A 55 6.71 -1.87 -9.42
N ALA A 56 6.17 -3.03 -9.04
CA ALA A 56 4.83 -3.44 -9.41
C ALA A 56 3.73 -2.48 -8.89
N LEU A 57 3.88 -1.94 -7.67
CA LEU A 57 2.96 -0.95 -7.11
C LEU A 57 3.01 0.35 -7.89
N LEU A 58 4.20 0.84 -8.26
CA LEU A 58 4.36 2.05 -9.07
C LEU A 58 3.73 1.90 -10.45
N ASP A 59 3.93 0.78 -11.13
CA ASP A 59 3.30 0.47 -12.42
C ASP A 59 1.77 0.40 -12.29
N ALA A 60 1.28 -0.20 -11.21
CA ALA A 60 -0.16 -0.28 -10.95
C ALA A 60 -0.78 1.08 -10.65
N VAL A 61 -0.08 1.99 -9.97
CA VAL A 61 -0.51 3.38 -9.76
C VAL A 61 -0.66 4.11 -11.10
N ILE A 62 0.31 3.95 -12.01
CA ILE A 62 0.24 4.53 -13.36
C ILE A 62 -0.97 3.96 -14.12
N THR A 63 -1.14 2.64 -14.09
CA THR A 63 -2.26 1.95 -14.75
C THR A 63 -3.60 2.43 -14.21
N LEU A 64 -3.75 2.51 -12.90
CA LEU A 64 -4.99 2.96 -12.26
C LEU A 64 -5.32 4.42 -12.62
N LYS A 65 -4.33 5.31 -12.60
CA LYS A 65 -4.51 6.71 -13.00
C LYS A 65 -4.97 6.84 -14.46
N ALA A 66 -4.48 5.98 -15.37
CA ALA A 66 -4.88 5.99 -16.77
C ALA A 66 -6.36 5.63 -16.99
N GLU A 67 -6.98 4.86 -16.07
CA GLU A 67 -8.40 4.52 -16.14
C GLU A 67 -9.32 5.74 -16.09
N GLN A 68 -8.88 6.83 -15.46
CA GLN A 68 -9.62 8.10 -15.39
C GLN A 68 -9.98 8.65 -16.78
N THR A 69 -9.13 8.43 -17.77
CA THR A 69 -9.30 8.97 -19.13
C THR A 69 -9.58 7.88 -20.17
N ARG A 70 -9.53 6.61 -19.80
CA ARG A 70 -9.78 5.50 -20.72
C ARG A 70 -11.28 5.36 -20.99
N GLN A 71 -11.70 5.67 -22.22
CA GLN A 71 -13.08 5.49 -22.64
C GLN A 71 -13.52 4.02 -22.51
N GLY A 72 -14.72 3.82 -21.99
CA GLY A 72 -15.28 2.49 -21.71
C GLY A 72 -14.81 1.86 -20.40
N SER A 73 -13.91 2.51 -19.68
CA SER A 73 -13.57 2.10 -18.30
C SER A 73 -14.76 2.36 -17.36
N PRO A 74 -15.05 1.44 -16.44
CA PRO A 74 -16.00 1.73 -15.36
C PRO A 74 -15.51 2.83 -14.40
N LEU A 75 -14.23 3.22 -14.50
CA LEU A 75 -13.59 4.27 -13.70
C LEU A 75 -13.43 5.59 -14.47
N PHE A 76 -13.95 5.66 -15.71
CA PHE A 76 -13.85 6.86 -16.54
C PHE A 76 -14.50 8.08 -15.85
N ASN A 77 -13.74 9.17 -15.70
CA ASN A 77 -14.15 10.43 -15.07
C ASN A 77 -14.61 10.34 -13.60
N ILE A 78 -14.23 9.29 -12.86
CA ILE A 78 -14.59 9.14 -11.44
C ILE A 78 -13.41 9.01 -10.48
N LEU A 79 -12.17 8.95 -10.98
CA LEU A 79 -10.97 8.87 -10.13
C LEU A 79 -10.35 10.24 -9.87
N ASP A 80 -9.97 10.50 -8.62
CA ASP A 80 -9.02 11.55 -8.31
C ASP A 80 -7.59 11.00 -8.46
N THR A 81 -6.95 11.30 -9.58
CA THR A 81 -5.57 10.85 -9.86
C THR A 81 -4.52 11.47 -8.93
N ASN A 82 -4.90 12.50 -8.14
CA ASN A 82 -4.06 13.11 -7.13
C ASN A 82 -4.29 12.53 -5.73
N GLN A 83 -5.22 11.58 -5.57
CA GLN A 83 -5.55 10.93 -4.30
C GLN A 83 -5.41 9.42 -4.42
N VAL A 84 -4.17 8.97 -4.68
CA VAL A 84 -3.82 7.56 -4.80
C VAL A 84 -2.93 7.16 -3.63
N ALA A 85 -3.37 6.16 -2.87
CA ALA A 85 -2.62 5.52 -1.81
C ALA A 85 -2.06 4.17 -2.26
N VAL A 86 -1.06 3.68 -1.56
CA VAL A 86 -0.53 2.33 -1.73
C VAL A 86 -0.55 1.59 -0.41
N GLY A 87 -0.61 0.28 -0.47
CA GLY A 87 -0.52 -0.54 0.73
C GLY A 87 -0.14 -1.98 0.40
N GLY A 88 0.05 -2.76 1.44
CA GLY A 88 0.33 -4.17 1.23
C GLY A 88 0.56 -4.94 2.51
N PHE A 89 0.61 -6.26 2.34
CA PHE A 89 0.85 -7.22 3.41
C PHE A 89 2.27 -7.77 3.32
N SER A 90 2.95 -7.90 4.48
CA SER A 90 4.29 -8.50 4.57
C SER A 90 5.29 -7.81 3.62
N MET A 91 5.91 -8.52 2.67
CA MET A 91 6.78 -7.93 1.65
C MET A 91 6.09 -6.86 0.80
N GLY A 92 4.76 -6.97 0.59
CA GLY A 92 3.97 -5.93 -0.06
C GLY A 92 3.88 -4.66 0.78
N GLY A 93 3.81 -4.79 2.11
CA GLY A 93 3.85 -3.66 3.04
C GLY A 93 5.19 -2.93 3.04
N GLY A 94 6.30 -3.68 2.99
CA GLY A 94 7.64 -3.11 2.78
C GLY A 94 7.75 -2.42 1.42
N GLY A 95 7.25 -3.07 0.35
CA GLY A 95 7.22 -2.50 -1.00
C GLY A 95 6.39 -1.21 -1.09
N ALA A 96 5.29 -1.11 -0.33
CA ALA A 96 4.44 0.08 -0.31
C ALA A 96 5.16 1.30 0.28
N GLN A 97 5.95 1.12 1.34
CA GLN A 97 6.76 2.20 1.90
C GLN A 97 7.88 2.64 0.94
N LEU A 98 8.57 1.67 0.31
CA LEU A 98 9.58 1.96 -0.71
C LEU A 98 8.97 2.71 -1.92
N ALA A 99 7.72 2.38 -2.30
CA ALA A 99 7.02 3.06 -3.37
C ALA A 99 6.75 4.54 -3.03
N ALA A 100 6.31 4.82 -1.81
CA ALA A 100 6.08 6.19 -1.35
C ALA A 100 7.37 7.02 -1.26
N ALA A 101 8.50 6.40 -0.88
CA ALA A 101 9.81 7.05 -0.90
C ALA A 101 10.29 7.34 -2.34
N SER A 102 9.86 6.54 -3.31
CA SER A 102 10.24 6.68 -4.72
C SER A 102 9.32 7.62 -5.52
N ASP A 103 8.07 7.82 -5.08
CA ASP A 103 7.06 8.65 -5.76
C ASP A 103 6.27 9.52 -4.78
N SER A 104 6.62 10.78 -4.69
CA SER A 104 5.96 11.79 -3.83
C SER A 104 4.51 12.09 -4.21
N SER A 105 4.02 11.59 -5.35
CA SER A 105 2.61 11.70 -5.74
C SER A 105 1.71 10.74 -4.96
N ILE A 106 2.25 9.73 -4.29
CA ILE A 106 1.53 8.82 -3.41
C ILE A 106 1.06 9.59 -2.17
N LYS A 107 -0.21 9.42 -1.78
CA LYS A 107 -0.87 10.27 -0.77
C LYS A 107 -1.07 9.60 0.59
N ALA A 108 -0.91 8.30 0.68
CA ALA A 108 -0.89 7.57 1.95
C ALA A 108 -0.29 6.17 1.76
N VAL A 109 0.18 5.60 2.86
CA VAL A 109 0.74 4.25 2.91
C VAL A 109 0.04 3.43 3.99
N ILE A 110 -0.36 2.19 3.65
CA ILE A 110 -0.87 1.20 4.61
C ILE A 110 0.06 0.00 4.59
N ALA A 111 0.83 -0.19 5.66
CA ALA A 111 1.78 -1.28 5.82
C ALA A 111 1.24 -2.32 6.82
N LEU A 112 0.69 -3.41 6.30
CA LEU A 112 0.12 -4.50 7.09
C LEU A 112 1.18 -5.56 7.35
N TYR A 113 1.57 -5.74 8.62
CA TYR A 113 2.61 -6.69 9.02
C TYR A 113 3.85 -6.58 8.12
N PRO A 114 4.39 -5.36 7.92
CA PRO A 114 5.39 -5.10 6.89
C PRO A 114 6.65 -5.92 7.09
N PHE A 115 7.21 -6.40 5.98
CA PHE A 115 8.47 -7.11 5.96
C PHE A 115 9.45 -6.42 4.99
N LEU A 116 10.53 -5.91 5.52
CA LEU A 116 11.65 -5.35 4.77
C LEU A 116 12.91 -5.49 5.63
N LEU A 117 13.82 -6.36 5.22
CA LEU A 117 15.09 -6.56 5.92
C LEU A 117 16.07 -5.42 5.59
N ASN A 118 16.83 -5.01 6.62
CA ASN A 118 17.89 -4.03 6.49
C ASN A 118 17.44 -2.68 5.91
N ALA A 119 16.19 -2.28 6.19
CA ALA A 119 15.72 -0.97 5.81
C ALA A 119 16.56 0.12 6.48
N MET A 120 17.13 0.99 5.67
CA MET A 120 17.81 2.20 6.13
C MET A 120 16.79 3.34 6.24
N GLU A 121 17.08 4.34 7.05
CA GLU A 121 16.22 5.51 7.22
C GLU A 121 15.94 6.19 5.87
N GLU A 122 16.95 6.31 5.02
CA GLU A 122 16.87 6.88 3.68
C GLU A 122 15.94 6.11 2.72
N ASP A 123 15.78 4.79 2.93
CA ASP A 123 14.86 3.96 2.12
C ASP A 123 13.38 4.24 2.45
N LEU A 124 13.10 4.83 3.60
CA LEU A 124 11.78 5.07 4.14
C LEU A 124 11.48 6.57 4.33
N ASP A 125 12.31 7.44 3.75
CA ASP A 125 12.11 8.89 3.77
C ASP A 125 11.01 9.30 2.78
N HIS A 126 9.80 9.44 3.29
CA HIS A 126 8.65 9.93 2.53
C HIS A 126 7.74 10.80 3.40
N SER A 127 7.01 11.72 2.76
CA SER A 127 6.05 12.62 3.40
C SER A 127 4.61 12.09 3.39
N SER A 128 4.37 10.92 2.81
CA SER A 128 3.04 10.31 2.74
C SER A 128 2.61 9.79 4.11
N PRO A 129 1.43 10.17 4.64
CA PRO A 129 0.90 9.63 5.89
C PRO A 129 0.99 8.10 5.92
N LEU A 130 1.45 7.55 7.06
CA LEU A 130 1.74 6.13 7.23
C LEU A 130 0.87 5.49 8.32
N LEU A 131 0.23 4.39 7.98
CA LEU A 131 -0.38 3.47 8.94
C LEU A 131 0.39 2.14 8.93
N VAL A 132 0.95 1.75 10.07
CA VAL A 132 1.57 0.44 10.28
C VAL A 132 0.69 -0.40 11.20
N ILE A 133 0.38 -1.62 10.78
CA ILE A 133 -0.27 -2.62 11.63
C ILE A 133 0.67 -3.80 11.80
N SER A 134 0.92 -4.25 13.03
CA SER A 134 1.76 -5.39 13.37
C SER A 134 1.06 -6.32 14.35
N GLY A 135 1.54 -7.55 14.48
CA GLY A 135 1.07 -8.51 15.48
C GLY A 135 2.16 -8.78 16.51
N GLU A 136 1.81 -8.75 17.81
CA GLU A 136 2.74 -9.00 18.92
C GLU A 136 3.49 -10.33 18.74
N LEU A 137 2.77 -11.38 18.32
CA LEU A 137 3.30 -12.73 18.15
C LEU A 137 3.68 -13.08 16.70
N ASP A 138 3.92 -12.08 15.85
CA ASP A 138 4.43 -12.35 14.52
C ASP A 138 5.92 -12.70 14.57
N PHE A 139 6.24 -13.97 14.35
CA PHE A 139 7.62 -14.46 14.36
C PHE A 139 8.31 -14.38 12.98
N ILE A 140 7.54 -14.06 11.92
CA ILE A 140 8.06 -13.93 10.54
C ILE A 140 8.39 -12.47 10.27
N ALA A 141 7.41 -11.58 10.44
CA ALA A 141 7.60 -10.14 10.36
C ALA A 141 7.62 -9.53 11.79
N ALA A 142 8.50 -10.04 12.64
CA ALA A 142 8.59 -9.64 14.04
C ALA A 142 8.60 -8.11 14.18
N PRO A 143 7.73 -7.51 15.01
CA PRO A 143 7.62 -6.05 15.11
C PRO A 143 8.94 -5.36 15.41
N SER A 144 9.79 -5.97 16.26
CA SER A 144 11.11 -5.43 16.63
C SER A 144 12.10 -5.36 15.47
N LEU A 145 11.95 -6.20 14.45
CA LEU A 145 12.83 -6.27 13.28
C LEU A 145 12.27 -5.56 12.05
N HIS A 146 10.98 -5.25 12.06
CA HIS A 146 10.28 -4.69 10.89
C HIS A 146 9.42 -3.48 11.26
N ALA A 147 8.20 -3.67 11.76
CA ALA A 147 7.22 -2.62 11.96
C ALA A 147 7.73 -1.44 12.82
N ASN A 148 8.48 -1.72 13.89
CA ASN A 148 9.05 -0.70 14.77
C ASN A 148 10.14 0.10 14.05
N ILE A 149 11.01 -0.60 13.29
CA ILE A 149 12.07 0.03 12.51
C ILE A 149 11.47 0.89 11.40
N HIS A 150 10.51 0.35 10.66
CA HIS A 150 9.81 1.09 9.60
C HIS A 150 9.13 2.35 10.13
N TYR A 151 8.45 2.24 11.28
CA TYR A 151 7.81 3.38 11.91
C TYR A 151 8.82 4.43 12.39
N ALA A 152 9.92 4.00 13.00
CA ALA A 152 10.97 4.89 13.51
C ALA A 152 11.74 5.60 12.39
N ALA A 153 12.04 4.88 11.29
CA ALA A 153 12.78 5.42 10.15
C ALA A 153 11.95 6.41 9.31
N THR A 154 10.62 6.30 9.31
CA THR A 154 9.77 7.30 8.65
C THR A 154 9.90 8.65 9.37
N PRO A 155 10.11 9.79 8.67
CA PRO A 155 10.37 11.08 9.29
C PRO A 155 9.31 11.51 10.31
N GLU A 156 9.74 12.17 11.39
CA GLU A 156 8.83 12.69 12.42
C GLU A 156 7.86 13.76 11.91
N SER A 157 8.21 14.43 10.81
CA SER A 157 7.33 15.40 10.13
C SER A 157 6.20 14.71 9.36
N THR A 158 6.30 13.42 9.09
CA THR A 158 5.27 12.63 8.40
C THR A 158 4.21 12.18 9.40
N PRO A 159 2.92 12.47 9.17
CA PRO A 159 1.84 11.91 9.99
C PRO A 159 1.90 10.39 9.96
N LYS A 160 2.09 9.76 11.11
CA LYS A 160 2.26 8.30 11.18
C LYS A 160 1.57 7.71 12.41
N GLN A 161 1.00 6.52 12.24
CA GLN A 161 0.40 5.74 13.32
C GLN A 161 0.85 4.28 13.23
N ARG A 162 1.00 3.66 14.39
CA ARG A 162 1.28 2.22 14.52
C ARG A 162 0.29 1.59 15.47
N TYR A 163 -0.30 0.49 15.04
CA TYR A 163 -1.10 -0.38 15.89
C TYR A 163 -0.47 -1.75 15.98
N GLU A 164 -0.35 -2.26 17.20
CA GLU A 164 0.07 -3.63 17.45
C GLU A 164 -1.13 -4.43 17.96
N VAL A 165 -1.46 -5.50 17.24
CA VAL A 165 -2.54 -6.41 17.62
C VAL A 165 -1.99 -7.38 18.65
N ASN A 166 -2.52 -7.31 19.86
CA ASN A 166 -2.18 -8.20 20.97
C ASN A 166 -3.13 -9.41 20.98
N ASN A 167 -2.63 -10.55 21.42
CA ASN A 167 -3.42 -11.76 21.63
C ASN A 167 -3.86 -11.89 23.09
#